data_ae4cc97aff27713d7dd5e0272e40f888
#
_entry.id   ae4cc97aff27713d7dd5e0272e40f888
#
_cell.length_a   1.000
_cell.length_b   1.000
_cell.length_c   1.000
_cell.angle_alpha   90.00
_cell.angle_beta   90.00
_cell.angle_gamma   90.00
#
_symmetry.space_group_name_H-M   'P 1'
#
loop_
_entity.id
_entity.type
_entity.pdbx_description
1 polymer ?
#
loop_
_entity_poly.entity_id
_entity_poly.type
_entity_poly.pdbx_seq_one_letter_code
_entity_poly.pdbx_strand_id
1 'polypeptide(L)'
;PVMHVDTGLNFPEILAYRDRWIEKLGLKLVVASVPDAIERGFVKEEPNGSRNRIQTPVLLETAEQHRFDALFGGARRDEEKARAKERVFSFRDEFGQWDPKNQRPELWNVYNGRHRKGEHIRVFPLSNWTELDIWQYIRLRDIPIVPLYFAAERPVVERDGALIMVDDERMPLHAGEKPMMKKVRFRTLGCYPL
;
A
#
# COMPACT_ATOMS: atom_id res chain seq x y z
N PRO A 1 -16.72 3.59 -0.50
CA PRO A 1 -15.89 3.10 -1.60
C PRO A 1 -14.57 2.55 -1.09
N VAL A 2 -13.91 1.73 -1.91
CA VAL A 2 -12.52 1.31 -1.73
C VAL A 2 -11.70 2.02 -2.79
N MET A 3 -10.60 2.68 -2.39
CA MET A 3 -9.67 3.31 -3.30
C MET A 3 -8.43 2.44 -3.46
N HIS A 4 -8.04 2.21 -4.71
CA HIS A 4 -6.79 1.54 -5.07
C HIS A 4 -5.90 2.52 -5.83
N VAL A 5 -4.68 2.73 -5.34
CA VAL A 5 -3.66 3.48 -6.09
C VAL A 5 -2.94 2.49 -7.00
N ASP A 6 -3.22 2.60 -8.29
CA ASP A 6 -2.68 1.69 -9.31
C ASP A 6 -1.45 2.32 -9.96
N THR A 7 -0.31 1.67 -9.76
CA THR A 7 0.96 2.07 -10.41
C THR A 7 1.07 1.61 -11.86
N GLY A 8 0.14 0.75 -12.33
CA GLY A 8 0.26 -0.01 -13.58
C GLY A 8 1.27 -1.15 -13.51
N LEU A 9 1.92 -1.33 -12.35
CA LEU A 9 2.99 -2.30 -12.11
C LEU A 9 2.65 -3.28 -10.98
N ASN A 10 1.38 -3.35 -10.59
CA ASN A 10 0.92 -4.28 -9.56
C ASN A 10 0.99 -5.73 -10.04
N PHE A 11 1.18 -6.65 -9.09
CA PHE A 11 1.12 -8.09 -9.39
C PHE A 11 -0.31 -8.49 -9.81
N PRO A 12 -0.46 -9.34 -10.84
CA PRO A 12 -1.78 -9.80 -11.29
C PRO A 12 -2.63 -10.42 -10.17
N GLU A 13 -2.01 -11.14 -9.24
CA GLU A 13 -2.69 -11.76 -8.09
C GLU A 13 -3.31 -10.73 -7.16
N ILE A 14 -2.69 -9.56 -7.02
CA ILE A 14 -3.23 -8.46 -6.20
C ILE A 14 -4.48 -7.89 -6.85
N LEU A 15 -4.42 -7.64 -8.18
CA LEU A 15 -5.55 -7.10 -8.92
C LEU A 15 -6.73 -8.08 -8.93
N ALA A 16 -6.47 -9.37 -9.19
CA ALA A 16 -7.50 -10.40 -9.15
C ALA A 16 -8.11 -10.58 -7.76
N TYR A 17 -7.30 -10.47 -6.70
CA TYR A 17 -7.78 -10.50 -5.32
C TYR A 17 -8.68 -9.30 -5.02
N ARG A 18 -8.24 -8.08 -5.38
CA ARG A 18 -9.01 -6.85 -5.25
C ARG A 18 -10.38 -6.98 -5.91
N ASP A 19 -10.39 -7.34 -7.19
CA ASP A 19 -11.61 -7.36 -8.00
C ASP A 19 -12.62 -8.37 -7.46
N ARG A 20 -12.16 -9.57 -7.07
CA ARG A 20 -13.00 -10.58 -6.42
C ARG A 20 -13.65 -10.07 -5.13
N TRP A 21 -12.90 -9.33 -4.30
CA TRP A 21 -13.45 -8.82 -3.05
C TRP A 21 -14.38 -7.62 -3.25
N ILE A 22 -14.09 -6.76 -4.21
CA ILE A 22 -14.99 -5.67 -4.62
C ILE A 22 -16.34 -6.23 -5.05
N GLU A 23 -16.34 -7.23 -5.92
CA GLU A 23 -17.55 -7.92 -6.38
C GLU A 23 -18.27 -8.61 -5.22
N LYS A 24 -17.58 -9.44 -4.46
CA LYS A 24 -18.17 -10.22 -3.34
C LYS A 24 -18.85 -9.35 -2.29
N LEU A 25 -18.29 -8.18 -2.01
CA LEU A 25 -18.81 -7.26 -1.00
C LEU A 25 -19.70 -6.16 -1.57
N GLY A 26 -19.94 -6.13 -2.88
CA GLY A 26 -20.74 -5.10 -3.55
C GLY A 26 -20.19 -3.69 -3.35
N LEU A 27 -18.87 -3.53 -3.35
CA LEU A 27 -18.22 -2.26 -3.04
C LEU A 27 -18.00 -1.43 -4.31
N LYS A 28 -18.01 -0.10 -4.17
CA LYS A 28 -17.59 0.81 -5.24
C LYS A 28 -16.07 0.92 -5.24
N LEU A 29 -15.43 0.52 -6.34
CA LEU A 29 -13.99 0.73 -6.56
C LEU A 29 -13.73 2.12 -7.15
N VAL A 30 -12.74 2.80 -6.60
CA VAL A 30 -12.15 4.03 -7.14
C VAL A 30 -10.68 3.72 -7.43
N VAL A 31 -10.27 3.84 -8.68
CA VAL A 31 -8.87 3.62 -9.09
C VAL A 31 -8.18 4.96 -9.26
N ALA A 32 -7.16 5.20 -8.45
CA ALA A 32 -6.23 6.32 -8.58
C ALA A 32 -5.07 5.88 -9.48
N SER A 33 -5.22 6.10 -10.80
CA SER A 33 -4.30 5.60 -11.82
C SER A 33 -3.07 6.49 -11.96
N VAL A 34 -1.90 5.94 -11.64
CA VAL A 34 -0.60 6.61 -11.87
C VAL A 34 -0.28 6.70 -13.36
N PRO A 35 -0.51 5.65 -14.19
CA PRO A 35 -0.35 5.77 -15.65
C PRO A 35 -1.15 6.93 -16.26
N ASP A 36 -2.43 7.06 -15.94
CA ASP A 36 -3.27 8.14 -16.45
C ASP A 36 -2.79 9.53 -15.99
N ALA A 37 -2.28 9.59 -14.75
CA ALA A 37 -1.72 10.83 -14.21
C ALA A 37 -0.41 11.24 -14.91
N ILE A 38 0.41 10.27 -15.33
CA ILE A 38 1.60 10.50 -16.17
C ILE A 38 1.17 10.99 -17.55
N GLU A 39 0.22 10.31 -18.19
CA GLU A 39 -0.28 10.67 -19.53
C GLU A 39 -0.87 12.09 -19.56
N ARG A 40 -1.60 12.47 -18.52
CA ARG A 40 -2.14 13.84 -18.35
C ARG A 40 -1.07 14.88 -17.99
N GLY A 41 0.18 14.47 -17.72
CA GLY A 41 1.26 15.36 -17.28
C GLY A 41 1.11 15.88 -15.84
N PHE A 42 0.24 15.28 -15.04
CA PHE A 42 0.07 15.65 -13.62
C PHE A 42 1.24 15.25 -12.77
N VAL A 43 1.83 14.09 -13.04
CA VAL A 43 3.08 13.62 -12.44
C VAL A 43 4.07 13.22 -13.54
N LYS A 44 5.37 13.28 -13.23
CA LYS A 44 6.43 12.86 -14.15
C LYS A 44 7.08 11.59 -13.63
N GLU A 45 7.25 10.61 -14.51
CA GLU A 45 8.04 9.42 -14.24
C GLU A 45 9.52 9.73 -14.50
N GLU A 46 10.39 9.39 -13.54
CA GLU A 46 11.84 9.49 -13.73
C GLU A 46 12.33 8.24 -14.46
N PRO A 47 13.25 8.38 -15.45
CA PRO A 47 13.90 7.22 -16.05
C PRO A 47 14.61 6.42 -14.94
N ASN A 48 14.33 5.17 -14.76
CA ASN A 48 14.81 4.33 -13.65
C ASN A 48 14.28 4.70 -12.25
N GLY A 49 13.26 5.56 -12.16
CA GLY A 49 12.62 5.94 -10.90
C GLY A 49 11.54 4.95 -10.47
N SER A 50 11.42 4.72 -9.15
CA SER A 50 10.29 3.99 -8.61
C SER A 50 9.01 4.86 -8.65
N ARG A 51 7.91 4.31 -9.15
CA ARG A 51 6.59 4.95 -9.11
C ARG A 51 6.06 5.18 -7.69
N ASN A 52 6.72 4.65 -6.66
CA ASN A 52 6.32 4.83 -5.27
C ASN A 52 6.23 6.29 -4.84
N ARG A 53 7.12 7.16 -5.32
CA ARG A 53 7.11 8.58 -4.98
C ARG A 53 5.94 9.34 -5.58
N ILE A 54 5.52 8.98 -6.78
CA ILE A 54 4.46 9.65 -7.52
C ILE A 54 3.06 9.13 -7.19
N GLN A 55 2.94 8.07 -6.39
CA GLN A 55 1.65 7.58 -5.88
C GLN A 55 0.96 8.59 -4.95
N THR A 56 1.73 9.29 -4.11
CA THR A 56 1.17 10.20 -3.11
C THR A 56 0.41 11.37 -3.73
N PRO A 57 0.94 12.13 -4.71
CA PRO A 57 0.17 13.16 -5.41
C PRO A 57 -1.12 12.62 -6.03
N VAL A 58 -1.06 11.47 -6.69
CA VAL A 58 -2.24 10.84 -7.34
C VAL A 58 -3.30 10.43 -6.32
N LEU A 59 -2.87 9.89 -5.17
CA LEU A 59 -3.78 9.57 -4.07
C LEU A 59 -4.47 10.83 -3.53
N LEU A 60 -3.74 11.93 -3.35
CA LEU A 60 -4.27 13.19 -2.83
C LEU A 60 -5.26 13.81 -3.82
N GLU A 61 -4.90 13.89 -5.11
CA GLU A 61 -5.80 14.36 -6.17
C GLU A 61 -7.12 13.58 -6.17
N THR A 62 -7.02 12.24 -6.11
CA THR A 62 -8.21 11.37 -6.11
C THR A 62 -9.05 11.57 -4.86
N ALA A 63 -8.42 11.72 -3.69
CA ALA A 63 -9.11 11.97 -2.44
C ALA A 63 -9.88 13.31 -2.47
N GLU A 64 -9.29 14.34 -3.05
CA GLU A 64 -9.90 15.66 -3.22
C GLU A 64 -11.07 15.61 -4.22
N GLN A 65 -10.88 15.00 -5.40
CA GLN A 65 -11.93 14.82 -6.41
C GLN A 65 -13.17 14.12 -5.85
N HIS A 66 -12.96 13.13 -4.98
CA HIS A 66 -14.04 12.39 -4.34
C HIS A 66 -14.49 12.98 -3.00
N ARG A 67 -13.87 14.06 -2.54
CA ARG A 67 -14.16 14.75 -1.28
C ARG A 67 -14.12 13.81 -0.09
N PHE A 68 -13.06 12.98 0.01
CA PHE A 68 -12.90 12.08 1.14
C PHE A 68 -12.30 12.81 2.34
N ASP A 69 -13.04 12.88 3.44
CA ASP A 69 -12.59 13.47 4.71
C ASP A 69 -11.64 12.53 5.48
N ALA A 70 -11.79 11.23 5.27
CA ALA A 70 -10.98 10.21 5.93
C ALA A 70 -10.58 9.09 4.98
N LEU A 71 -9.32 8.64 5.11
CA LEU A 71 -8.77 7.52 4.35
C LEU A 71 -8.32 6.41 5.30
N PHE A 72 -8.98 5.26 5.24
CA PHE A 72 -8.62 4.09 6.03
C PHE A 72 -7.48 3.32 5.38
N GLY A 73 -6.51 2.89 6.18
CA GLY A 73 -5.39 2.08 5.72
C GLY A 73 -4.91 1.09 6.78
N GLY A 74 -4.14 0.10 6.35
CA GLY A 74 -3.64 -0.97 7.20
C GLY A 74 -2.26 -0.73 7.82
N ALA A 75 -1.74 0.50 7.82
CA ALA A 75 -0.43 0.79 8.36
C ALA A 75 -0.33 0.52 9.88
N ARG A 76 0.81 0.00 10.32
CA ARG A 76 1.11 -0.30 11.72
C ARG A 76 2.39 0.41 12.15
N ARG A 77 2.48 0.76 13.44
CA ARG A 77 3.66 1.44 13.99
C ARG A 77 4.92 0.59 14.03
N ASP A 78 4.78 -0.74 14.11
CA ASP A 78 5.90 -1.69 14.14
C ASP A 78 6.39 -2.10 12.74
N GLU A 79 5.73 -1.64 11.68
CA GLU A 79 6.04 -2.02 10.31
C GLU A 79 7.42 -1.50 9.86
N GLU A 80 7.67 -0.22 10.14
CA GLU A 80 8.95 0.45 9.85
C GLU A 80 9.10 1.75 10.65
N LYS A 81 10.31 2.30 10.71
CA LYS A 81 10.60 3.54 11.46
C LYS A 81 9.75 4.73 11.01
N ALA A 82 9.49 4.88 9.71
CA ALA A 82 8.67 5.96 9.19
C ALA A 82 7.22 5.89 9.65
N ARG A 83 6.73 4.69 10.02
CA ARG A 83 5.38 4.45 10.55
C ARG A 83 5.27 4.61 12.06
N ALA A 84 6.38 4.66 12.79
CA ALA A 84 6.37 4.74 14.27
C ALA A 84 5.62 5.96 14.82
N LYS A 85 5.53 7.06 14.04
CA LYS A 85 4.77 8.26 14.38
C LYS A 85 3.27 8.13 14.20
N GLU A 86 2.81 7.19 13.37
CA GLU A 86 1.40 7.03 13.04
C GLU A 86 0.59 6.61 14.27
N ARG A 87 -0.62 7.12 14.35
CA ARG A 87 -1.62 6.78 15.37
C ARG A 87 -2.85 6.20 14.66
N VAL A 88 -3.84 5.77 15.42
CA VAL A 88 -5.10 5.34 14.81
C VAL A 88 -5.69 6.48 13.99
N PHE A 89 -5.72 7.70 14.52
CA PHE A 89 -6.04 8.91 13.76
C PHE A 89 -4.78 9.73 13.51
N SER A 90 -4.28 9.68 12.28
CA SER A 90 -3.11 10.43 11.85
C SER A 90 -3.54 11.66 11.05
N PHE A 91 -3.32 12.83 11.63
CA PHE A 91 -3.76 14.09 11.05
C PHE A 91 -2.81 14.54 9.94
N ARG A 92 -3.39 15.04 8.86
CA ARG A 92 -2.69 15.59 7.71
C ARG A 92 -3.10 17.05 7.51
N ASP A 93 -2.12 17.87 7.21
CA ASP A 93 -2.37 19.26 6.83
C ASP A 93 -2.99 19.36 5.42
N GLU A 94 -3.22 20.58 4.97
CA GLU A 94 -3.78 20.87 3.63
C GLU A 94 -2.90 20.39 2.46
N PHE A 95 -1.61 20.09 2.73
CA PHE A 95 -0.68 19.52 1.74
C PHE A 95 -0.59 17.98 1.84
N GLY A 96 -1.39 17.36 2.69
CA GLY A 96 -1.38 15.92 2.92
C GLY A 96 -0.20 15.41 3.73
N GLN A 97 0.60 16.31 4.35
CA GLN A 97 1.73 15.96 5.19
C GLN A 97 1.27 15.67 6.62
N TRP A 98 2.02 14.81 7.32
CA TRP A 98 1.75 14.55 8.73
C TRP A 98 1.91 15.83 9.56
N ASP A 99 0.86 16.15 10.32
CA ASP A 99 0.83 17.35 11.17
C ASP A 99 1.09 17.00 12.64
N PRO A 100 2.34 17.15 13.12
CA PRO A 100 2.68 16.85 14.51
C PRO A 100 2.00 17.76 15.52
N LYS A 101 1.63 18.98 15.12
CA LYS A 101 1.03 19.98 16.03
C LYS A 101 -0.43 19.63 16.34
N ASN A 102 -1.14 19.08 15.37
CA ASN A 102 -2.53 18.69 15.53
C ASN A 102 -2.70 17.20 15.88
N GLN A 103 -1.61 16.42 15.89
CA GLN A 103 -1.66 15.03 16.34
C GLN A 103 -2.06 14.95 17.80
N ARG A 104 -3.12 14.23 18.10
CA ARG A 104 -3.69 14.10 19.43
C ARG A 104 -3.23 12.83 20.11
N PRO A 105 -3.03 12.83 21.45
CA PRO A 105 -2.79 11.60 22.21
C PRO A 105 -4.03 10.70 22.16
N GLU A 106 -3.80 9.39 22.08
CA GLU A 106 -4.85 8.36 22.03
C GLU A 106 -4.80 7.49 23.30
N LEU A 107 -4.84 8.19 24.46
CA LEU A 107 -4.85 7.54 25.76
C LEU A 107 -6.19 6.84 25.99
N TRP A 108 -6.16 5.68 26.64
CA TRP A 108 -7.34 4.87 27.00
C TRP A 108 -8.28 4.56 25.83
N ASN A 109 -7.75 4.46 24.60
CA ASN A 109 -8.54 4.26 23.38
C ASN A 109 -9.60 5.35 23.12
N VAL A 110 -9.34 6.56 23.58
CA VAL A 110 -10.19 7.73 23.28
C VAL A 110 -9.68 8.38 22.02
N TYR A 111 -10.54 8.46 21.01
CA TYR A 111 -10.21 9.01 19.69
C TYR A 111 -10.99 10.29 19.45
N ASN A 112 -10.33 11.26 18.81
CA ASN A 112 -10.95 12.53 18.42
C ASN A 112 -10.64 12.81 16.95
N GLY A 113 -11.63 12.60 16.08
CA GLY A 113 -11.54 12.80 14.62
C GLY A 113 -11.90 14.22 14.16
N ARG A 114 -12.05 15.19 15.05
CA ARG A 114 -12.37 16.58 14.65
C ARG A 114 -11.21 17.17 13.85
N HIS A 115 -11.49 17.59 12.61
CA HIS A 115 -10.54 18.23 11.70
C HIS A 115 -11.10 19.56 11.18
N ARG A 116 -10.23 20.38 10.60
CA ARG A 116 -10.59 21.63 9.95
C ARG A 116 -10.83 21.42 8.47
N LYS A 117 -11.47 22.40 7.83
CA LYS A 117 -11.63 22.39 6.38
C LYS A 117 -10.25 22.41 5.70
N GLY A 118 -10.04 21.50 4.75
CA GLY A 118 -8.77 21.31 4.05
C GLY A 118 -7.81 20.30 4.70
N GLU A 119 -8.02 19.95 5.98
CA GLU A 119 -7.30 18.85 6.64
C GLU A 119 -8.01 17.53 6.34
N HIS A 120 -7.25 16.43 6.33
CA HIS A 120 -7.81 15.08 6.28
C HIS A 120 -7.15 14.15 7.28
N ILE A 121 -7.84 13.07 7.57
CA ILE A 121 -7.40 12.09 8.54
C ILE A 121 -7.07 10.79 7.82
N ARG A 122 -5.87 10.27 8.09
CA ARG A 122 -5.54 8.86 7.80
C ARG A 122 -5.94 8.04 9.01
N VAL A 123 -6.81 7.07 8.82
CA VAL A 123 -7.29 6.20 9.90
C VAL A 123 -6.61 4.85 9.76
N PHE A 124 -5.83 4.47 10.78
CA PHE A 124 -5.08 3.22 10.83
C PHE A 124 -5.57 2.35 11.99
N PRO A 125 -6.67 1.61 11.83
CA PRO A 125 -7.25 0.80 12.91
C PRO A 125 -6.26 -0.23 13.49
N LEU A 126 -5.29 -0.64 12.68
CA LEU A 126 -4.27 -1.62 13.05
C LEU A 126 -2.97 -1.00 13.60
N SER A 127 -2.95 0.33 13.84
CA SER A 127 -1.74 1.07 14.22
C SER A 127 -0.99 0.46 15.42
N ASN A 128 -1.72 -0.07 16.41
CA ASN A 128 -1.15 -0.64 17.62
C ASN A 128 -0.89 -2.16 17.55
N TRP A 129 -1.17 -2.79 16.42
CA TRP A 129 -1.01 -4.24 16.22
C TRP A 129 0.40 -4.57 15.74
N THR A 130 0.92 -5.72 16.20
CA THR A 130 2.16 -6.29 15.67
C THR A 130 1.91 -7.14 14.42
N GLU A 131 2.97 -7.48 13.69
CA GLU A 131 2.88 -8.41 12.56
C GLU A 131 2.29 -9.77 13.02
N LEU A 132 2.68 -10.23 14.20
CA LEU A 132 2.17 -11.48 14.76
C LEU A 132 0.67 -11.42 15.06
N ASP A 133 0.18 -10.30 15.63
CA ASP A 133 -1.25 -10.11 15.89
C ASP A 133 -2.07 -10.22 14.60
N ILE A 134 -1.57 -9.62 13.50
CA ILE A 134 -2.22 -9.69 12.19
C ILE A 134 -2.32 -11.15 11.71
N TRP A 135 -1.23 -11.92 11.76
CA TRP A 135 -1.25 -13.31 11.32
C TRP A 135 -2.13 -14.20 12.18
N GLN A 136 -2.15 -13.98 13.50
CA GLN A 136 -3.04 -14.68 14.42
C GLN A 136 -4.51 -14.35 14.12
N TYR A 137 -4.82 -13.08 13.87
CA TYR A 137 -6.18 -12.65 13.55
C TYR A 137 -6.66 -13.22 12.21
N ILE A 138 -5.82 -13.19 11.17
CA ILE A 138 -6.09 -13.80 9.86
C ILE A 138 -6.45 -15.29 10.05
N ARG A 139 -5.64 -16.02 10.81
CA ARG A 139 -5.88 -17.44 11.08
C ARG A 139 -7.16 -17.67 11.90
N LEU A 140 -7.37 -16.87 12.95
CA LEU A 140 -8.54 -17.02 13.85
C LEU A 140 -9.85 -16.76 13.11
N ARG A 141 -9.84 -15.85 12.16
CA ARG A 141 -11.02 -15.41 11.41
C ARG A 141 -11.14 -16.02 10.03
N ASP A 142 -10.23 -16.91 9.67
CA ASP A 142 -10.15 -17.55 8.34
C ASP A 142 -10.24 -16.50 7.21
N ILE A 143 -9.45 -15.42 7.36
CA ILE A 143 -9.46 -14.33 6.38
C ILE A 143 -8.66 -14.76 5.16
N PRO A 144 -9.27 -14.83 3.98
CA PRO A 144 -8.53 -15.08 2.75
C PRO A 144 -7.51 -13.98 2.49
N ILE A 145 -6.33 -14.38 2.01
CA ILE A 145 -5.23 -13.46 1.68
C ILE A 145 -4.75 -13.69 0.26
N VAL A 146 -3.94 -12.74 -0.25
CA VAL A 146 -3.34 -12.85 -1.58
C VAL A 146 -2.41 -14.06 -1.63
N PRO A 147 -2.48 -14.90 -2.69
CA PRO A 147 -1.67 -16.13 -2.80
C PRO A 147 -0.15 -15.92 -2.73
N LEU A 148 0.33 -14.71 -3.02
CA LEU A 148 1.75 -14.36 -2.93
C LEU A 148 2.34 -14.50 -1.51
N TYR A 149 1.50 -14.44 -0.47
CA TYR A 149 1.94 -14.70 0.91
C TYR A 149 2.21 -16.17 1.22
N PHE A 150 1.78 -17.08 0.36
CA PHE A 150 2.05 -18.52 0.53
C PHE A 150 3.31 -18.93 -0.22
N ALA A 151 4.04 -19.88 0.34
CA ALA A 151 5.23 -20.43 -0.28
C ALA A 151 4.89 -21.23 -1.55
N ALA A 152 5.51 -20.86 -2.66
CA ALA A 152 5.38 -21.51 -3.95
C ALA A 152 6.74 -21.51 -4.68
N GLU A 153 6.90 -22.43 -5.62
CA GLU A 153 8.05 -22.43 -6.55
C GLU A 153 7.94 -21.23 -7.47
N ARG A 154 8.95 -20.34 -7.43
CA ARG A 154 8.97 -19.12 -8.23
C ARG A 154 10.35 -18.91 -8.85
N PRO A 155 10.43 -18.34 -10.07
CA PRO A 155 11.70 -17.92 -10.64
C PRO A 155 12.21 -16.68 -9.88
N VAL A 156 13.39 -16.80 -9.32
CA VAL A 156 14.02 -15.70 -8.54
C VAL A 156 15.47 -15.50 -8.95
N VAL A 157 15.95 -14.26 -8.76
CA VAL A 157 17.36 -13.90 -8.73
C VAL A 157 17.72 -13.40 -7.34
N GLU A 158 19.01 -13.44 -7.00
CA GLU A 158 19.51 -12.90 -5.75
C GLU A 158 20.18 -11.56 -6.00
N ARG A 159 19.70 -10.51 -5.32
CA ARG A 159 20.27 -9.16 -5.33
C ARG A 159 20.43 -8.68 -3.90
N ASP A 160 21.64 -8.33 -3.54
CA ASP A 160 21.97 -7.80 -2.20
C ASP A 160 21.45 -8.66 -1.04
N GLY A 161 21.48 -9.99 -1.21
CA GLY A 161 20.99 -10.95 -0.23
C GLY A 161 19.46 -11.12 -0.19
N ALA A 162 18.73 -10.44 -1.06
CA ALA A 162 17.29 -10.60 -1.22
C ALA A 162 16.95 -11.48 -2.44
N LEU A 163 15.92 -12.31 -2.31
CA LEU A 163 15.38 -13.09 -3.42
C LEU A 163 14.28 -12.28 -4.11
N ILE A 164 14.53 -11.92 -5.35
CA ILE A 164 13.64 -11.09 -6.17
C ILE A 164 12.97 -11.97 -7.22
N MET A 165 11.65 -11.97 -7.26
CA MET A 165 10.88 -12.70 -8.27
C MET A 165 11.01 -12.04 -9.64
N VAL A 166 11.28 -12.86 -10.67
CA VAL A 166 11.54 -12.41 -12.05
C VAL A 166 10.67 -13.20 -13.03
N ASP A 167 9.39 -13.21 -12.80
CA ASP A 167 8.39 -13.96 -13.58
C ASP A 167 7.69 -13.11 -14.66
N ASP A 168 8.05 -11.84 -14.78
CA ASP A 168 7.39 -10.87 -15.64
C ASP A 168 8.41 -9.93 -16.30
N GLU A 169 8.15 -9.51 -17.53
CA GLU A 169 9.01 -8.58 -18.29
C GLU A 169 9.21 -7.22 -17.62
N ARG A 170 8.28 -6.82 -16.73
CA ARG A 170 8.37 -5.61 -15.93
C ARG A 170 9.46 -5.69 -14.86
N MET A 171 10.06 -6.87 -14.68
CA MET A 171 11.21 -7.11 -13.81
C MET A 171 12.43 -7.51 -14.64
N PRO A 172 13.18 -6.53 -15.19
CA PRO A 172 14.30 -6.82 -16.07
C PRO A 172 15.45 -7.50 -15.31
N LEU A 173 16.04 -8.49 -15.97
CA LEU A 173 17.27 -9.13 -15.51
C LEU A 173 18.47 -8.22 -15.74
N HIS A 174 19.38 -8.16 -14.77
CA HIS A 174 20.68 -7.54 -14.96
C HIS A 174 21.61 -8.44 -15.77
N ALA A 175 22.66 -7.84 -16.33
CA ALA A 175 23.65 -8.58 -17.11
C ALA A 175 24.26 -9.70 -16.26
N GLY A 176 24.19 -10.94 -16.75
CA GLY A 176 24.73 -12.12 -16.08
C GLY A 176 23.81 -12.80 -15.06
N GLU A 177 22.67 -12.21 -14.73
CA GLU A 177 21.68 -12.88 -13.87
C GLU A 177 21.05 -14.06 -14.57
N LYS A 178 20.86 -15.15 -13.81
CA LYS A 178 20.15 -16.35 -14.27
C LYS A 178 19.07 -16.67 -13.25
N PRO A 179 17.79 -16.68 -13.65
CA PRO A 179 16.72 -17.09 -12.76
C PRO A 179 16.92 -18.52 -12.26
N MET A 180 16.63 -18.75 -11.00
CA MET A 180 16.58 -20.07 -10.39
C MET A 180 15.22 -20.30 -9.75
N MET A 181 14.70 -21.52 -9.85
CA MET A 181 13.45 -21.88 -9.17
C MET A 181 13.73 -22.11 -7.70
N LYS A 182 13.05 -21.35 -6.83
CA LYS A 182 13.10 -21.54 -5.37
C LYS A 182 11.71 -21.47 -4.78
N LYS A 183 11.49 -22.22 -3.70
CA LYS A 183 10.27 -22.16 -2.90
C LYS A 183 10.32 -20.94 -1.98
N VAL A 184 9.61 -19.88 -2.37
CA VAL A 184 9.62 -18.58 -1.68
C VAL A 184 8.21 -18.06 -1.45
N ARG A 185 8.06 -17.14 -0.51
CA ARG A 185 6.85 -16.34 -0.26
C ARG A 185 7.20 -14.86 -0.18
N PHE A 186 6.24 -14.01 -0.45
CA PHE A 186 6.38 -12.59 -0.17
C PHE A 186 6.15 -12.32 1.32
N ARG A 187 6.97 -11.46 1.91
CA ARG A 187 6.73 -10.93 3.25
C ARG A 187 5.82 -9.70 3.18
N THR A 188 6.08 -8.84 2.23
CA THR A 188 5.30 -7.64 1.92
C THR A 188 4.96 -7.64 0.44
N LEU A 189 3.84 -7.06 0.08
CA LEU A 189 3.45 -6.90 -1.32
C LEU A 189 3.71 -5.46 -1.76
N GLY A 190 4.33 -5.33 -2.92
CA GLY A 190 4.62 -4.07 -3.58
C GLY A 190 4.13 -4.09 -5.02
N CYS A 191 4.90 -3.49 -5.90
CA CYS A 191 4.71 -3.53 -7.34
C CYS A 191 6.08 -3.69 -8.04
N TYR A 192 6.08 -4.03 -9.31
CA TYR A 192 7.29 -4.07 -10.13
C TYR A 192 7.85 -2.65 -10.39
N PRO A 193 9.15 -2.48 -10.62
CA PRO A 193 10.22 -3.36 -10.16
C PRO A 193 10.37 -3.31 -8.64
N LEU A 194 10.85 -4.38 -8.07
CA LEU A 194 11.07 -4.53 -6.62
C LEU A 194 12.45 -4.06 -6.22
#